data_7aaf23e1e26fb68743c478f54a794f1c
#
_entry.id   7aaf23e1e26fb68743c478f54a794f1c
#
_cell.length_a   1.000
_cell.length_b   1.000
_cell.length_c   1.000
_cell.angle_alpha   90.00
_cell.angle_beta   90.00
_cell.angle_gamma   90.00
#
_symmetry.space_group_name_H-M   'P 1'
#
loop_
_entity.id
_entity.type
_entity.pdbx_description
1 polymer ?
#
loop_
_entity_poly.entity_id
_entity_poly.type
_entity_poly.pdbx_seq_one_letter_code
_entity_poly.pdbx_strand_id
1 'polypeptide(L)'
;MNQDEYNSKFEVNDKESKLLKDAFNQVSDIRKFEIELYWKRAAYFWALIAVAFAGYFSILASEHMPSKFFLSLIVSCIGFVFTFAWFLSSRGSKYWQENWENHLDLLENNVTGPLYKTLLERPGHINMAEKLITGPLSVSVSKINQWVSVFIVFAWCLFNN
;
A
#
# COMPACT_ATOMS: atom_id res chain seq x y z
N MET A 1 -18.64 -4.64 16.78
CA MET A 1 -19.84 -3.77 16.60
C MET A 1 -20.66 -4.39 15.50
N ASN A 2 -21.95 -4.64 15.73
CA ASN A 2 -22.85 -5.16 14.69
C ASN A 2 -23.38 -4.02 13.81
N GLN A 3 -24.07 -4.36 12.70
CA GLN A 3 -24.56 -3.38 11.72
C GLN A 3 -25.62 -2.44 12.31
N ASP A 4 -26.50 -2.96 13.17
CA ASP A 4 -27.58 -2.15 13.77
C ASP A 4 -27.02 -1.13 14.75
N GLU A 5 -26.04 -1.53 15.55
CA GLU A 5 -25.33 -0.63 16.46
C GLU A 5 -24.57 0.46 15.69
N TYR A 6 -23.93 0.12 14.57
CA TYR A 6 -23.27 1.07 13.70
C TYR A 6 -24.27 2.08 13.12
N ASN A 7 -25.38 1.59 12.56
CA ASN A 7 -26.40 2.41 11.95
C ASN A 7 -27.02 3.40 12.97
N SER A 8 -27.20 2.95 14.22
CA SER A 8 -27.69 3.81 15.29
C SER A 8 -26.69 4.88 15.68
N LYS A 9 -25.40 4.55 15.81
CA LYS A 9 -24.36 5.50 16.23
C LYS A 9 -24.09 6.60 15.20
N PHE A 10 -24.21 6.30 13.92
CA PHE A 10 -23.96 7.25 12.83
C PHE A 10 -25.24 7.75 12.14
N GLU A 11 -26.42 7.45 12.70
CA GLU A 11 -27.71 7.86 12.16
C GLU A 11 -27.88 7.53 10.67
N VAL A 12 -27.36 6.35 10.25
CA VAL A 12 -27.24 5.98 8.84
C VAL A 12 -28.58 5.96 8.12
N ASN A 13 -29.68 5.69 8.83
CA ASN A 13 -31.03 5.64 8.25
C ASN A 13 -31.67 7.02 8.06
N ASP A 14 -31.09 8.08 8.61
CA ASP A 14 -31.58 9.46 8.44
C ASP A 14 -30.73 10.20 7.38
N LYS A 15 -31.31 10.38 6.18
CA LYS A 15 -30.65 11.07 5.06
C LYS A 15 -30.37 12.56 5.34
N GLU A 16 -31.12 13.17 6.23
CA GLU A 16 -30.94 14.58 6.60
C GLU A 16 -29.96 14.75 7.77
N SER A 17 -29.54 13.66 8.39
CA SER A 17 -28.59 13.70 9.52
C SER A 17 -27.31 14.43 9.14
N LYS A 18 -27.00 15.47 9.91
CA LYS A 18 -25.73 16.17 9.81
C LYS A 18 -24.57 15.27 10.25
N LEU A 19 -24.78 14.45 11.28
CA LEU A 19 -23.79 13.52 11.79
C LEU A 19 -23.36 12.52 10.72
N LEU A 20 -24.30 11.96 9.95
CA LEU A 20 -24.01 11.04 8.85
C LEU A 20 -23.15 11.72 7.77
N LYS A 21 -23.54 12.93 7.34
CA LYS A 21 -22.83 13.69 6.31
C LYS A 21 -21.41 14.08 6.77
N ASP A 22 -21.26 14.52 7.99
CA ASP A 22 -19.96 14.89 8.56
C ASP A 22 -19.06 13.65 8.71
N ALA A 23 -19.59 12.52 9.20
CA ALA A 23 -18.86 11.26 9.32
C ALA A 23 -18.38 10.76 7.95
N PHE A 24 -19.24 10.79 6.92
CA PHE A 24 -18.88 10.39 5.55
C PHE A 24 -17.75 11.27 4.99
N ASN A 25 -17.86 12.59 5.13
CA ASN A 25 -16.83 13.52 4.66
C ASN A 25 -15.49 13.28 5.37
N GLN A 26 -15.53 13.13 6.70
CA GLN A 26 -14.32 12.88 7.50
C GLN A 26 -13.65 11.56 7.11
N VAL A 27 -14.39 10.48 6.93
CA VAL A 27 -13.85 9.18 6.53
C VAL A 27 -13.28 9.25 5.10
N SER A 28 -13.94 9.97 4.19
CA SER A 28 -13.45 10.20 2.83
C SER A 28 -12.10 10.94 2.83
N ASP A 29 -11.95 11.95 3.66
CA ASP A 29 -10.72 12.73 3.76
C ASP A 29 -9.59 11.95 4.43
N ILE A 30 -9.89 11.18 5.49
CA ILE A 30 -8.90 10.28 6.12
C ILE A 30 -8.44 9.23 5.10
N ARG A 31 -9.33 8.64 4.30
CA ARG A 31 -8.96 7.67 3.27
C ARG A 31 -8.01 8.27 2.23
N LYS A 32 -8.28 9.48 1.74
CA LYS A 32 -7.37 10.19 0.80
C LYS A 32 -6.00 10.42 1.43
N PHE A 33 -5.99 10.89 2.68
CA PHE A 33 -4.77 11.14 3.44
C PHE A 33 -3.96 9.86 3.65
N GLU A 34 -4.59 8.73 4.00
CA GLU A 34 -3.92 7.45 4.18
C GLU A 34 -3.31 6.93 2.87
N ILE A 35 -3.98 7.11 1.72
CA ILE A 35 -3.42 6.76 0.40
C ILE A 35 -2.18 7.62 0.09
N GLU A 36 -2.25 8.92 0.32
CA GLU A 36 -1.12 9.83 0.11
C GLU A 36 0.06 9.48 1.04
N LEU A 37 -0.22 9.23 2.30
CA LEU A 37 0.77 8.86 3.30
C LEU A 37 1.43 7.51 2.98
N TYR A 38 0.69 6.55 2.42
CA TYR A 38 1.23 5.28 1.93
C TYR A 38 2.31 5.52 0.87
N TRP A 39 2.04 6.34 -0.14
CA TRP A 39 3.00 6.64 -1.20
C TRP A 39 4.20 7.42 -0.71
N LYS A 40 4.02 8.38 0.19
CA LYS A 40 5.13 9.11 0.82
C LYS A 40 6.06 8.16 1.58
N ARG A 41 5.49 7.28 2.41
CA ARG A 41 6.27 6.26 3.15
C ARG A 41 7.00 5.32 2.19
N ALA A 42 6.35 4.82 1.16
CA ALA A 42 6.97 3.95 0.16
C ALA A 42 8.18 4.64 -0.53
N ALA A 43 8.03 5.91 -0.92
CA ALA A 43 9.11 6.68 -1.56
C ALA A 43 10.34 6.82 -0.65
N TYR A 44 10.16 7.07 0.66
CA TYR A 44 11.27 7.11 1.61
C TYR A 44 12.00 5.76 1.72
N PHE A 45 11.24 4.67 1.84
CA PHE A 45 11.86 3.34 1.91
C PHE A 45 12.59 2.99 0.61
N TRP A 46 12.03 3.31 -0.55
CA TRP A 46 12.70 3.08 -1.83
C TRP A 46 14.03 3.83 -1.94
N ALA A 47 14.07 5.09 -1.50
CA ALA A 47 15.30 5.86 -1.47
C ALA A 47 16.35 5.23 -0.54
N LEU A 48 15.98 4.81 0.67
CA LEU A 48 16.88 4.16 1.62
C LEU A 48 17.41 2.83 1.09
N ILE A 49 16.53 2.02 0.48
CA ILE A 49 16.90 0.73 -0.13
C ILE A 49 17.84 0.94 -1.32
N ALA A 50 17.57 1.94 -2.17
CA ALA A 50 18.44 2.26 -3.31
C ALA A 50 19.85 2.69 -2.84
N VAL A 51 19.95 3.51 -1.78
CA VAL A 51 21.23 3.89 -1.19
C VAL A 51 21.95 2.68 -0.61
N ALA A 52 21.25 1.76 0.05
CA ALA A 52 21.85 0.53 0.56
C ALA A 52 22.39 -0.36 -0.58
N PHE A 53 21.65 -0.52 -1.69
CA PHE A 53 22.17 -1.23 -2.87
C PHE A 53 23.39 -0.55 -3.48
N ALA A 54 23.35 0.78 -3.64
CA ALA A 54 24.48 1.54 -4.17
C ALA A 54 25.74 1.36 -3.29
N GLY A 55 25.57 1.45 -1.99
CA GLY A 55 26.67 1.20 -1.03
C GLY A 55 27.20 -0.22 -1.12
N TYR A 56 26.32 -1.22 -1.17
CA TYR A 56 26.73 -2.62 -1.29
C TYR A 56 27.54 -2.88 -2.56
N PHE A 57 27.05 -2.45 -3.72
CA PHE A 57 27.76 -2.65 -5.00
C PHE A 57 29.05 -1.83 -5.08
N SER A 58 29.10 -0.65 -4.47
CA SER A 58 30.34 0.15 -4.37
C SER A 58 31.43 -0.59 -3.57
N ILE A 59 31.05 -1.25 -2.47
CA ILE A 59 31.97 -2.08 -1.68
C ILE A 59 32.45 -3.27 -2.51
N LEU A 60 31.55 -3.95 -3.23
CA LEU A 60 31.91 -5.07 -4.07
C LEU A 60 32.88 -4.69 -5.21
N ALA A 61 32.69 -3.53 -5.82
CA ALA A 61 33.51 -3.02 -6.91
C ALA A 61 34.92 -2.54 -6.47
N SER A 62 35.11 -2.25 -5.19
CA SER A 62 36.38 -1.77 -4.68
C SER A 62 37.41 -2.90 -4.61
N GLU A 63 38.60 -2.73 -5.18
CA GLU A 63 39.68 -3.73 -5.16
C GLU A 63 40.53 -3.68 -3.87
N HIS A 64 40.66 -2.50 -3.25
CA HIS A 64 41.59 -2.26 -2.16
C HIS A 64 40.93 -1.98 -0.81
N MET A 65 39.61 -2.26 -0.65
CA MET A 65 38.91 -1.97 0.59
C MET A 65 39.23 -3.01 1.67
N PRO A 66 39.79 -2.59 2.82
CA PRO A 66 40.01 -3.50 3.91
C PRO A 66 38.70 -3.94 4.52
N SER A 67 38.62 -5.20 4.98
CA SER A 67 37.42 -5.76 5.60
C SER A 67 36.16 -5.72 4.72
N LYS A 68 36.32 -5.86 3.39
CA LYS A 68 35.26 -5.83 2.38
C LYS A 68 34.08 -6.71 2.76
N PHE A 69 34.31 -7.94 3.20
CA PHE A 69 33.29 -8.87 3.64
C PHE A 69 32.46 -8.30 4.81
N PHE A 70 33.13 -7.78 5.84
CA PHE A 70 32.45 -7.25 7.01
C PHE A 70 31.60 -6.01 6.68
N LEU A 71 32.12 -5.11 5.83
CA LEU A 71 31.39 -3.92 5.39
C LEU A 71 30.18 -4.27 4.52
N SER A 72 30.33 -5.21 3.58
CA SER A 72 29.22 -5.68 2.75
C SER A 72 28.11 -6.35 3.59
N LEU A 73 28.51 -7.12 4.62
CA LEU A 73 27.59 -7.72 5.57
C LEU A 73 26.77 -6.66 6.33
N ILE A 74 27.44 -5.62 6.86
CA ILE A 74 26.74 -4.52 7.55
C ILE A 74 25.73 -3.84 6.63
N VAL A 75 26.14 -3.49 5.42
CA VAL A 75 25.25 -2.78 4.47
C VAL A 75 24.09 -3.66 4.04
N SER A 76 24.31 -4.95 3.84
CA SER A 76 23.21 -5.86 3.50
C SER A 76 22.23 -6.06 4.66
N CYS A 77 22.72 -6.12 5.91
CA CYS A 77 21.85 -6.12 7.09
C CYS A 77 21.00 -4.84 7.18
N ILE A 78 21.57 -3.67 6.90
CA ILE A 78 20.84 -2.39 6.87
C ILE A 78 19.79 -2.43 5.75
N GLY A 79 20.14 -2.87 4.54
CA GLY A 79 19.22 -3.02 3.42
C GLY A 79 18.06 -3.98 3.72
N PHE A 80 18.37 -5.11 4.36
CA PHE A 80 17.36 -6.05 4.85
C PHE A 80 16.39 -5.38 5.83
N VAL A 81 16.90 -4.66 6.83
CA VAL A 81 16.05 -3.97 7.83
C VAL A 81 15.14 -2.95 7.18
N PHE A 82 15.64 -2.11 6.26
CA PHE A 82 14.82 -1.13 5.56
C PHE A 82 13.74 -1.78 4.68
N THR A 83 14.09 -2.85 3.98
CA THR A 83 13.14 -3.57 3.12
C THR A 83 12.06 -4.27 3.94
N PHE A 84 12.44 -4.90 5.05
CA PHE A 84 11.51 -5.56 5.95
C PHE A 84 10.58 -4.55 6.65
N ALA A 85 11.12 -3.40 7.08
CA ALA A 85 10.32 -2.30 7.63
C ALA A 85 9.32 -1.74 6.59
N TRP A 86 9.73 -1.61 5.31
CA TRP A 86 8.83 -1.25 4.23
C TRP A 86 7.69 -2.27 4.05
N PHE A 87 8.02 -3.57 4.05
CA PHE A 87 7.03 -4.63 3.98
C PHE A 87 5.97 -4.52 5.10
N LEU A 88 6.43 -4.38 6.35
CA LEU A 88 5.53 -4.24 7.50
C LEU A 88 4.70 -2.96 7.44
N SER A 89 5.31 -1.83 7.08
CA SER A 89 4.63 -0.55 6.90
C SER A 89 3.54 -0.61 5.83
N SER A 90 3.81 -1.30 4.71
CA SER A 90 2.84 -1.50 3.63
C SER A 90 1.65 -2.34 4.08
N ARG A 91 1.87 -3.37 4.89
CA ARG A 91 0.79 -4.19 5.47
C ARG A 91 -0.06 -3.41 6.46
N GLY A 92 0.58 -2.64 7.35
CA GLY A 92 -0.13 -1.79 8.30
C GLY A 92 -0.98 -0.72 7.61
N SER A 93 -0.44 -0.05 6.58
CA SER A 93 -1.19 0.91 5.78
C SER A 93 -2.40 0.27 5.08
N LYS A 94 -2.25 -0.94 4.52
CA LYS A 94 -3.37 -1.64 3.88
C LYS A 94 -4.48 -1.97 4.87
N TYR A 95 -4.14 -2.38 6.09
CA TYR A 95 -5.11 -2.64 7.15
C TYR A 95 -5.99 -1.40 7.45
N TRP A 96 -5.36 -0.23 7.59
CA TRP A 96 -6.09 1.02 7.86
C TRP A 96 -6.91 1.49 6.64
N GLN A 97 -6.38 1.35 5.42
CA GLN A 97 -7.13 1.64 4.20
C GLN A 97 -8.41 0.80 4.11
N GLU A 98 -8.32 -0.51 4.34
CA GLU A 98 -9.49 -1.40 4.34
C GLU A 98 -10.49 -1.02 5.42
N ASN A 99 -10.01 -0.63 6.61
CA ASN A 99 -10.90 -0.15 7.68
C ASN A 99 -11.71 1.09 7.24
N TRP A 100 -11.05 2.07 6.63
CA TRP A 100 -11.73 3.28 6.16
C TRP A 100 -12.61 3.02 4.94
N GLU A 101 -12.26 2.11 4.06
CA GLU A 101 -13.10 1.65 2.95
C GLU A 101 -14.37 0.99 3.48
N ASN A 102 -14.28 0.15 4.50
CA ASN A 102 -15.44 -0.45 5.14
C ASN A 102 -16.37 0.60 5.78
N HIS A 103 -15.84 1.64 6.40
CA HIS A 103 -16.65 2.75 6.91
C HIS A 103 -17.38 3.48 5.78
N LEU A 104 -16.70 3.79 4.68
CA LEU A 104 -17.33 4.41 3.50
C LEU A 104 -18.47 3.56 2.96
N ASP A 105 -18.24 2.26 2.82
CA ASP A 105 -19.25 1.30 2.35
C ASP A 105 -20.52 1.30 3.19
N LEU A 106 -20.39 1.52 4.50
CA LEU A 106 -21.52 1.57 5.42
C LEU A 106 -22.26 2.91 5.39
N LEU A 107 -21.55 4.02 5.17
CA LEU A 107 -22.11 5.38 5.23
C LEU A 107 -22.66 5.88 3.90
N GLU A 108 -22.14 5.41 2.74
CA GLU A 108 -22.38 6.02 1.44
C GLU A 108 -23.83 5.95 0.95
N ASN A 109 -24.57 4.88 1.28
CA ASN A 109 -25.88 4.57 0.67
C ASN A 109 -26.88 5.72 0.78
N ASN A 110 -26.87 6.43 1.90
CA ASN A 110 -27.81 7.52 2.17
C ASN A 110 -27.22 8.93 1.96
N VAL A 111 -25.92 9.04 1.59
CA VAL A 111 -25.25 10.32 1.28
C VAL A 111 -25.03 10.49 -0.20
N THR A 112 -24.38 9.53 -0.85
CA THR A 112 -24.00 9.60 -2.28
C THR A 112 -24.61 8.48 -3.12
N GLY A 113 -25.32 7.53 -2.49
CA GLY A 113 -25.67 6.25 -3.11
C GLY A 113 -24.47 5.30 -3.14
N PRO A 114 -24.63 4.07 -3.65
CA PRO A 114 -23.59 3.02 -3.60
C PRO A 114 -22.43 3.27 -4.59
N LEU A 115 -21.80 4.44 -4.51
CA LEU A 115 -20.78 4.89 -5.46
C LEU A 115 -19.50 4.06 -5.39
N TYR A 116 -19.05 3.73 -4.17
CA TYR A 116 -17.81 2.96 -3.96
C TYR A 116 -18.00 1.45 -4.19
N LYS A 117 -19.22 0.96 -4.04
CA LYS A 117 -19.58 -0.45 -4.24
C LYS A 117 -19.88 -0.80 -5.70
N THR A 118 -20.20 0.21 -6.53
CA THR A 118 -20.65 -0.02 -7.90
C THR A 118 -19.44 -0.06 -8.83
N LEU A 119 -19.18 -1.23 -9.42
CA LEU A 119 -18.20 -1.39 -10.48
C LEU A 119 -18.90 -1.20 -11.84
N LEU A 120 -18.45 -0.22 -12.60
CA LEU A 120 -18.92 0.03 -13.97
C LEU A 120 -17.94 -0.63 -14.93
N GLU A 121 -18.40 -1.69 -15.60
CA GLU A 121 -17.64 -2.29 -16.70
C GLU A 121 -17.84 -1.44 -17.97
N ARG A 122 -16.73 -1.10 -18.63
CA ARG A 122 -16.82 -0.43 -19.94
C ARG A 122 -17.19 -1.46 -21.00
N PRO A 123 -18.30 -1.28 -21.74
CA PRO A 123 -18.62 -2.11 -22.88
C PRO A 123 -17.58 -1.85 -23.98
N GLY A 124 -16.83 -2.86 -24.38
CA GLY A 124 -15.84 -2.78 -25.45
C GLY A 124 -15.30 -4.15 -25.80
N HIS A 125 -15.18 -4.45 -27.11
CA HIS A 125 -14.45 -5.62 -27.58
C HIS A 125 -12.94 -5.34 -27.45
N ILE A 126 -12.34 -5.76 -26.35
CA ILE A 126 -10.88 -5.74 -26.20
C ILE A 126 -10.35 -7.05 -26.78
N ASN A 127 -9.39 -6.97 -27.70
CA ASN A 127 -8.71 -8.14 -28.24
C ASN A 127 -8.02 -8.92 -27.10
N MET A 128 -7.98 -10.27 -27.22
CA MET A 128 -7.44 -11.13 -26.18
C MET A 128 -5.98 -10.76 -25.80
N ALA A 129 -5.16 -10.37 -26.77
CA ALA A 129 -3.78 -9.91 -26.55
C ALA A 129 -3.74 -8.58 -25.76
N GLU A 130 -4.61 -7.64 -26.09
CA GLU A 130 -4.75 -6.38 -25.39
C GLU A 130 -5.22 -6.58 -23.93
N LYS A 131 -6.22 -7.45 -23.72
CA LYS A 131 -6.71 -7.82 -22.39
C LYS A 131 -5.61 -8.44 -21.52
N LEU A 132 -4.70 -9.24 -22.14
CA LEU A 132 -3.64 -9.94 -21.41
C LEU A 132 -2.45 -9.01 -21.07
N ILE A 133 -2.12 -8.05 -21.94
CA ILE A 133 -0.89 -7.26 -21.84
C ILE A 133 -1.15 -5.85 -21.28
N THR A 134 -2.19 -5.17 -21.77
CA THR A 134 -2.46 -3.76 -21.46
C THR A 134 -3.85 -3.50 -20.89
N GLY A 135 -4.72 -4.51 -20.86
CA GLY A 135 -6.08 -4.39 -20.35
C GLY A 135 -6.10 -4.12 -18.84
N PRO A 136 -7.18 -3.47 -18.36
CA PRO A 136 -7.34 -3.23 -16.92
C PRO A 136 -7.45 -4.54 -16.16
N LEU A 137 -6.62 -4.70 -15.13
CA LEU A 137 -6.63 -5.84 -14.22
C LEU A 137 -7.07 -5.37 -12.83
N SER A 138 -7.91 -6.15 -12.17
CA SER A 138 -8.33 -5.93 -10.78
C SER A 138 -7.20 -6.32 -9.80
N VAL A 139 -6.02 -5.71 -9.96
CA VAL A 139 -4.85 -5.98 -9.11
C VAL A 139 -4.65 -4.86 -8.11
N SER A 140 -4.46 -5.21 -6.86
CA SER A 140 -4.16 -4.24 -5.81
C SER A 140 -2.71 -3.78 -5.90
N VAL A 141 -2.49 -2.49 -6.15
CA VAL A 141 -1.14 -1.89 -6.20
C VAL A 141 -0.37 -2.09 -4.88
N SER A 142 -1.06 -2.04 -3.74
CA SER A 142 -0.44 -2.31 -2.45
C SER A 142 0.04 -3.76 -2.31
N LYS A 143 -0.67 -4.74 -2.90
CA LYS A 143 -0.21 -6.14 -2.93
C LYS A 143 1.02 -6.31 -3.82
N ILE A 144 1.10 -5.62 -4.97
CA ILE A 144 2.30 -5.62 -5.81
C ILE A 144 3.50 -5.10 -5.01
N ASN A 145 3.37 -3.96 -4.34
CA ASN A 145 4.44 -3.41 -3.50
C ASN A 145 4.89 -4.36 -2.38
N GLN A 146 3.95 -5.09 -1.78
CA GLN A 146 4.29 -6.12 -0.78
C GLN A 146 5.09 -7.27 -1.40
N TRP A 147 4.71 -7.76 -2.58
CA TRP A 147 5.47 -8.79 -3.28
C TRP A 147 6.86 -8.33 -3.68
N VAL A 148 7.00 -7.11 -4.18
CA VAL A 148 8.32 -6.52 -4.50
C VAL A 148 9.19 -6.43 -3.25
N SER A 149 8.64 -6.00 -2.11
CA SER A 149 9.40 -5.94 -0.86
C SER A 149 9.84 -7.33 -0.38
N VAL A 150 9.00 -8.34 -0.49
CA VAL A 150 9.35 -9.73 -0.16
C VAL A 150 10.49 -10.22 -1.06
N PHE A 151 10.42 -9.96 -2.37
CA PHE A 151 11.49 -10.32 -3.30
C PHE A 151 12.83 -9.66 -2.94
N ILE A 152 12.83 -8.37 -2.58
CA ILE A 152 14.05 -7.66 -2.19
C ILE A 152 14.59 -8.18 -0.84
N VAL A 153 13.73 -8.57 0.11
CA VAL A 153 14.15 -9.24 1.35
C VAL A 153 14.92 -10.52 1.04
N PHE A 154 14.40 -11.36 0.13
CA PHE A 154 15.10 -12.57 -0.30
C PHE A 154 16.44 -12.25 -0.99
N ALA A 155 16.50 -11.21 -1.82
CA ALA A 155 17.75 -10.80 -2.45
C ALA A 155 18.82 -10.43 -1.41
N TRP A 156 18.47 -9.69 -0.35
CA TRP A 156 19.38 -9.38 0.74
C TRP A 156 19.84 -10.62 1.50
N CYS A 157 18.98 -11.63 1.70
CA CYS A 157 19.39 -12.89 2.31
C CYS A 157 20.41 -13.65 1.46
N LEU A 158 20.26 -13.62 0.12
CA LEU A 158 21.21 -14.28 -0.79
C LEU A 158 22.57 -13.58 -0.86
N PHE A 159 22.65 -12.28 -0.67
CA PHE A 159 23.91 -11.53 -0.64
C PHE A 159 24.77 -11.82 0.59
N ASN A 160 24.20 -12.44 1.61
CA ASN A 160 24.89 -12.81 2.85
C ASN A 160 25.39 -14.27 2.88
N ASN A 161 25.11 -15.05 1.81
CA ASN A 161 25.62 -16.40 1.62
C ASN A 161 26.80 -16.40 0.63
#